data_73212e19902a82f8b0f6ce98e37078ff
#
_entry.id   73212e19902a82f8b0f6ce98e37078ff
#
_cell.length_a   1.000
_cell.length_b   1.000
_cell.length_c   1.000
_cell.angle_alpha   90.00
_cell.angle_beta   90.00
_cell.angle_gamma   90.00
#
_symmetry.space_group_name_H-M   'P 1'
#
loop_
_entity.id
_entity.type
_entity.pdbx_description
1 polymer ?
#
loop_
_entity_poly.entity_id
_entity_poly.type
_entity_poly.pdbx_seq_one_letter_code
_entity_poly.pdbx_strand_id
1 'polypeptide(L)'
;IFSLLFLAAPASACSAFPDGHIGIVVELDKASKSLTISDGETGNPVTFSVEDTVLSTLEWAVLSVAQTIFVRYRLEGDQLIATEIKRLN
;
A
#
# COMPACT_ATOMS: atom_id res chain seq x y z
N ILE A 1 30.49 9.56 -8.16
CA ILE A 1 29.99 9.24 -8.01
C ILE A 1 29.45 9.16 -7.59
N PHE A 2 29.32 9.50 -7.50
CA PHE A 2 28.54 9.16 -6.98
C PHE A 2 27.83 9.05 -6.72
N SER A 3 27.63 9.22 -6.77
CA SER A 3 26.78 8.91 -6.46
C SER A 3 26.14 8.72 -6.12
N LEU A 4 25.95 8.97 -6.11
CA LEU A 4 25.14 8.63 -5.71
C LEU A 4 24.48 8.49 -5.33
N LEU A 5 24.44 8.76 -5.40
CA LEU A 5 23.75 8.42 -4.93
C LEU A 5 23.02 8.31 -4.73
N PHE A 6 22.86 8.59 -4.78
CA PHE A 6 22.07 8.22 -4.45
C PHE A 6 21.34 8.08 -4.25
N LEU A 7 21.25 8.31 -4.40
CA LEU A 7 20.51 7.95 -4.12
C LEU A 7 19.81 7.78 -3.76
N ALA A 8 19.80 7.86 -3.81
CA ALA A 8 19.16 7.52 -3.44
C ALA A 8 18.52 7.60 -2.95
N ALA A 9 18.29 7.90 -2.89
CA ALA A 9 17.74 7.85 -2.46
C ALA A 9 17.07 7.99 -2.08
N PRO A 10 16.92 8.11 -1.93
CA PRO A 10 16.32 8.08 -1.61
C PRO A 10 15.45 8.23 -1.44
N ALA A 11 15.30 8.34 -1.76
CA ALA A 11 14.58 8.48 -1.53
C ALA A 11 13.68 8.39 -0.96
N SER A 12 13.37 8.22 -1.13
CA SER A 12 12.57 8.03 -0.35
C SER A 12 12.42 8.20 0.67
N ALA A 13 12.97 8.02 0.71
CA ALA A 13 12.71 8.02 1.99
C ALA A 13 12.16 9.20 2.62
N CYS A 14 11.78 10.06 1.89
CA CYS A 14 11.14 11.21 2.44
C CYS A 14 9.73 10.96 2.88
N SER A 15 9.22 9.79 2.69
CA SER A 15 7.90 9.46 3.18
C SER A 15 7.89 9.37 4.70
N ALA A 16 6.84 9.85 5.33
CA ALA A 16 6.63 9.68 6.76
C ALA A 16 6.34 8.23 7.11
N PHE A 17 6.00 7.41 6.13
CA PHE A 17 5.67 6.00 6.33
C PHE A 17 6.53 5.18 5.38
N PRO A 18 7.80 4.94 5.75
CA PRO A 18 8.75 4.33 4.82
C PRO A 18 8.37 2.93 4.37
N ASP A 19 7.52 2.23 5.13
CA ASP A 19 7.11 0.87 4.80
C ASP A 19 5.69 0.79 4.26
N GLY A 20 5.08 1.91 3.92
CA GLY A 20 3.68 1.87 3.52
C GLY A 20 3.23 3.08 2.75
N HIS A 21 1.98 3.00 2.32
CA HIS A 21 1.32 4.07 1.60
C HIS A 21 0.03 4.45 2.30
N ILE A 22 -0.32 5.74 2.24
CA ILE A 22 -1.64 6.21 2.63
C ILE A 22 -2.36 6.61 1.36
N GLY A 23 -3.61 6.20 1.22
CA GLY A 23 -4.39 6.57 0.06
C GLY A 23 -5.85 6.21 0.23
N ILE A 24 -6.60 6.48 -0.82
CA ILE A 24 -8.03 6.22 -0.85
C ILE A 24 -8.27 4.96 -1.67
N VAL A 25 -9.08 4.05 -1.14
CA VAL A 25 -9.41 2.82 -1.84
C VAL A 25 -10.24 3.17 -3.07
N VAL A 26 -9.75 2.81 -4.25
CA VAL A 26 -10.45 3.07 -5.50
C VAL A 26 -10.96 1.78 -6.14
N GLU A 27 -10.35 0.64 -5.80
CA GLU A 27 -10.81 -0.64 -6.30
C GLU A 27 -10.53 -1.72 -5.27
N LEU A 28 -11.48 -2.61 -5.09
CA LEU A 28 -11.38 -3.66 -4.08
C LEU A 28 -11.98 -4.92 -4.66
N ASP A 29 -11.16 -5.96 -4.82
CA ASP A 29 -11.62 -7.24 -5.34
C ASP A 29 -11.32 -8.31 -4.29
N LYS A 30 -12.35 -8.65 -3.52
CA LYS A 30 -12.17 -9.62 -2.44
C LYS A 30 -12.01 -11.04 -2.98
N ALA A 31 -12.56 -11.31 -4.15
CA ALA A 31 -12.43 -12.65 -4.72
C ALA A 31 -11.00 -12.93 -5.18
N SER A 32 -10.35 -11.95 -5.79
CA SER A 32 -8.96 -12.11 -6.25
C SER A 32 -7.95 -11.65 -5.21
N LYS A 33 -8.41 -11.14 -4.07
CA LYS A 33 -7.56 -10.71 -2.96
C LYS A 33 -6.65 -9.57 -3.38
N SER A 34 -7.21 -8.59 -4.08
CA SER A 34 -6.45 -7.43 -4.55
C SER A 34 -7.10 -6.13 -4.12
N LEU A 35 -6.28 -5.10 -4.03
CA LEU A 35 -6.66 -3.80 -3.51
C LEU A 35 -5.89 -2.74 -4.27
N THR A 36 -6.59 -1.72 -4.75
CA THR A 36 -5.96 -0.58 -5.40
C THR A 36 -6.32 0.68 -4.66
N ILE A 37 -5.32 1.49 -4.37
CA ILE A 37 -5.52 2.79 -3.74
C ILE A 37 -5.01 3.89 -4.68
N SER A 38 -5.58 5.09 -4.51
CA SER A 38 -5.00 6.29 -5.10
C SER A 38 -4.04 6.84 -4.06
N ASP A 39 -2.75 6.77 -4.36
CA ASP A 39 -1.71 7.16 -3.41
C ASP A 39 -1.85 8.63 -3.04
N GLY A 40 -1.80 8.92 -1.74
CA GLY A 40 -2.02 10.27 -1.26
C GLY A 40 -0.93 11.25 -1.64
N GLU A 41 0.27 10.78 -1.92
CA GLU A 41 1.38 11.67 -2.28
C GLU A 41 1.44 11.96 -3.76
N THR A 42 1.15 10.96 -4.59
CA THR A 42 1.34 11.09 -6.04
C THR A 42 0.03 11.14 -6.81
N GLY A 43 -1.06 10.65 -6.21
CA GLY A 43 -2.33 10.52 -6.91
C GLY A 43 -2.39 9.34 -7.86
N ASN A 44 -1.32 8.57 -7.96
CA ASN A 44 -1.28 7.44 -8.86
C ASN A 44 -1.90 6.19 -8.23
N PRO A 45 -2.48 5.31 -9.05
CA PRO A 45 -3.02 4.05 -8.50
C PRO A 45 -1.88 3.11 -8.13
N VAL A 46 -2.02 2.47 -6.98
CA VAL A 46 -1.08 1.46 -6.50
C VAL A 46 -1.88 0.22 -6.15
N THR A 47 -1.53 -0.91 -6.75
CA THR A 47 -2.25 -2.16 -6.58
C THR A 47 -1.44 -3.12 -5.72
N PHE A 48 -2.11 -3.71 -4.75
CA PHE A 48 -1.51 -4.68 -3.83
C PHE A 48 -2.21 -6.03 -3.95
N SER A 49 -1.44 -7.10 -3.84
CA SER A 49 -2.00 -8.40 -3.51
C SER A 49 -2.05 -8.50 -1.99
N VAL A 50 -3.12 -9.08 -1.47
CA VAL A 50 -3.33 -9.09 -0.01
C VAL A 50 -2.86 -10.42 0.56
N GLU A 51 -2.01 -10.34 1.58
CA GLU A 51 -1.45 -11.52 2.25
C GLU A 51 -2.55 -12.27 3.01
N ASP A 52 -2.41 -13.59 3.10
CA ASP A 52 -3.43 -14.42 3.74
C ASP A 52 -3.71 -14.01 5.18
N THR A 53 -2.70 -13.57 5.91
CA THR A 53 -2.90 -13.16 7.30
C THR A 53 -3.78 -11.93 7.40
N VAL A 54 -3.78 -11.07 6.39
CA VAL A 54 -4.64 -9.88 6.36
C VAL A 54 -6.08 -10.27 6.08
N LEU A 55 -6.29 -11.31 5.28
CA LEU A 55 -7.63 -11.72 4.87
C LEU A 55 -8.51 -12.14 6.04
N SER A 56 -7.90 -12.58 7.13
CA SER A 56 -8.64 -13.00 8.31
C SER A 56 -8.90 -11.86 9.29
N THR A 57 -8.47 -10.64 8.97
CA THR A 57 -8.63 -9.51 9.88
C THR A 57 -9.96 -8.82 9.67
N LEU A 58 -10.42 -8.14 10.72
CA LEU A 58 -11.62 -7.32 10.64
C LEU A 58 -11.42 -6.16 9.66
N GLU A 59 -10.21 -5.61 9.62
CA GLU A 59 -9.92 -4.50 8.70
C GLU A 59 -10.23 -4.86 7.27
N TRP A 60 -9.82 -6.07 6.85
CA TRP A 60 -10.12 -6.52 5.49
C TRP A 60 -11.62 -6.75 5.31
N ALA A 61 -12.26 -7.34 6.31
CA ALA A 61 -13.67 -7.71 6.22
C ALA A 61 -14.58 -6.48 6.02
N VAL A 62 -14.22 -5.36 6.63
CA VAL A 62 -15.06 -4.15 6.60
C VAL A 62 -14.56 -3.10 5.61
N LEU A 63 -13.49 -3.40 4.89
CA LEU A 63 -12.90 -2.45 3.96
C LEU A 63 -13.85 -2.17 2.79
N SER A 64 -13.92 -0.91 2.38
CA SER A 64 -14.77 -0.52 1.26
C SER A 64 -14.13 0.60 0.47
N VAL A 65 -14.61 0.76 -0.76
CA VAL A 65 -14.15 1.81 -1.66
C VAL A 65 -14.43 3.18 -1.02
N ALA A 66 -13.54 4.13 -1.29
CA ALA A 66 -13.59 5.51 -0.83
C ALA A 66 -13.11 5.70 0.60
N GLN A 67 -12.67 4.65 1.27
CA GLN A 67 -12.05 4.80 2.59
C GLN A 67 -10.60 5.23 2.44
N THR A 68 -10.13 6.04 3.39
CA THR A 68 -8.71 6.37 3.50
C THR A 68 -8.04 5.34 4.38
N ILE A 69 -6.96 4.74 3.88
CA ILE A 69 -6.29 3.66 4.60
C ILE A 69 -4.79 3.86 4.54
N PHE A 70 -4.12 3.21 5.48
CA PHE A 70 -2.68 3.00 5.46
C PHE A 70 -2.43 1.54 5.12
N VAL A 71 -1.55 1.28 4.14
CA VAL A 71 -1.20 -0.08 3.74
C VAL A 71 0.29 -0.27 3.95
N ARG A 72 0.64 -1.22 4.79
CA ARG A 72 2.02 -1.67 4.93
C ARG A 72 2.23 -2.85 3.99
N TYR A 73 3.39 -2.90 3.35
CA TYR A 73 3.60 -3.88 2.30
C TYR A 73 5.04 -4.37 2.27
N ARG A 74 5.24 -5.47 1.55
CA ARG A 74 6.58 -5.91 1.18
C ARG A 74 6.62 -6.15 -0.33
N LEU A 75 7.82 -6.16 -0.88
CA LEU A 75 8.02 -6.47 -2.29
C LEU A 75 8.35 -7.94 -2.46
N GLU A 76 7.70 -8.58 -3.43
CA GLU A 76 8.05 -9.93 -3.85
C GLU A 76 8.17 -9.90 -5.36
N GLY A 77 9.42 -9.92 -5.85
CA GLY A 77 9.65 -9.68 -7.26
C GLY A 77 9.20 -8.28 -7.61
N ASP A 78 8.27 -8.17 -8.53
CA ASP A 78 7.69 -6.88 -8.91
C ASP A 78 6.27 -6.71 -8.37
N GLN A 79 5.87 -7.55 -7.40
CA GLN A 79 4.56 -7.44 -6.77
C GLN A 79 4.66 -6.76 -5.41
N LEU A 80 3.64 -5.96 -5.12
CA LEU A 80 3.46 -5.38 -3.80
C LEU A 80 2.48 -6.24 -3.02
N ILE A 81 2.93 -6.76 -1.87
CA ILE A 81 2.11 -7.64 -1.05
C ILE A 81 1.71 -6.88 0.21
N ALA A 82 0.43 -6.61 0.36
CA ALA A 82 -0.07 -5.90 1.55
C ALA A 82 0.03 -6.83 2.76
N THR A 83 0.79 -6.39 3.76
CA THR A 83 1.00 -7.15 5.00
C THR A 83 0.19 -6.60 6.16
N GLU A 84 -0.31 -5.38 6.04
CA GLU A 84 -1.14 -4.77 7.06
C GLU A 84 -1.98 -3.68 6.42
N ILE A 85 -3.26 -3.60 6.80
CA ILE A 85 -4.16 -2.56 6.35
C ILE A 85 -4.79 -1.92 7.57
N LYS A 86 -4.83 -0.60 7.61
CA LYS A 86 -5.38 0.13 8.72
C LYS A 86 -6.28 1.25 8.19
N ARG A 87 -7.53 1.27 8.62
CA ARG A 87 -8.44 2.34 8.24
C ARG A 87 -8.13 3.59 9.03
N LEU A 88 -8.14 4.73 8.35
CA LEU A 88 -7.84 6.00 8.98
C LEU A 88 -9.07 6.88 9.16
N ASN A 89 -10.22 6.47 8.61
CA ASN A 89 -11.47 7.22 8.82
C ASN A 89 -12.66 6.30 8.86
#